data_bf1ba6ba394dd4d032126aeeaceb1ccb
#
_entry.id   bf1ba6ba394dd4d032126aeeaceb1ccb
#
_cell.length_a   1.000
_cell.length_b   1.000
_cell.length_c   1.000
_cell.angle_alpha   90.00
_cell.angle_beta   90.00
_cell.angle_gamma   90.00
#
_symmetry.space_group_name_H-M   'P 1'
#
loop_
_entity.id
_entity.type
_entity.pdbx_description
1 polymer ?
#
loop_
_entity_poly.entity_id
_entity_poly.type
_entity_poly.pdbx_seq_one_letter_code
_entity_poly.pdbx_strand_id
1 'polypeptide(L)'
;MALSQAKTYGGVGAILSLVGMFIPYVGIFAALAGMILILVAVKIIADEANDRSVYSNYLVSFVLRILSVVIAVIAFISIFGFSILSVTRGAKHIEEMGIKGLIIGLVIAVVIFWIIYVISAVYLRRSYEKIAKYTKVDLFRTAGMLYLIGAATLIIVVGAIIIFVAEIIEVVSYFSLPDSMPREEATAQI
;
A
#
# COMPACT_ATOMS: atom_id res chain seq x y z
N MET A 1 -25.19 10.36 2.96
CA MET A 1 -24.56 10.88 1.72
C MET A 1 -23.02 10.82 1.77
N ALA A 2 -22.36 11.03 2.90
CA ALA A 2 -20.89 11.03 2.95
C ALA A 2 -20.26 9.66 2.66
N LEU A 3 -20.81 8.56 3.17
CA LEU A 3 -20.28 7.22 2.86
C LEU A 3 -20.46 6.83 1.38
N SER A 4 -21.49 7.33 0.70
CA SER A 4 -21.64 7.14 -0.75
C SER A 4 -20.48 7.79 -1.52
N GLN A 5 -19.98 8.94 -1.06
CA GLN A 5 -18.77 9.56 -1.62
C GLN A 5 -17.53 8.73 -1.32
N ALA A 6 -17.37 8.22 -0.08
CA ALA A 6 -16.27 7.34 0.29
C ALA A 6 -16.26 6.06 -0.55
N LYS A 7 -17.42 5.47 -0.82
CA LYS A 7 -17.61 4.34 -1.73
C LYS A 7 -17.07 4.66 -3.14
N THR A 8 -17.46 5.80 -3.69
CA THR A 8 -17.04 6.19 -5.04
C THR A 8 -15.54 6.49 -5.10
N TYR A 9 -15.02 7.35 -4.20
CA TYR A 9 -13.60 7.68 -4.19
C TYR A 9 -12.71 6.48 -3.87
N GLY A 10 -13.11 5.68 -2.88
CA GLY A 10 -12.36 4.48 -2.50
C GLY A 10 -12.39 3.40 -3.59
N GLY A 11 -13.57 3.14 -4.16
CA GLY A 11 -13.73 2.14 -5.23
C GLY A 11 -12.97 2.52 -6.50
N VAL A 12 -13.14 3.77 -6.98
CA VAL A 12 -12.38 4.27 -8.14
C VAL A 12 -10.88 4.29 -7.84
N GLY A 13 -10.49 4.73 -6.64
CA GLY A 13 -9.10 4.75 -6.22
C GLY A 13 -8.47 3.36 -6.20
N ALA A 14 -9.16 2.37 -5.65
CA ALA A 14 -8.69 0.99 -5.60
C ALA A 14 -8.58 0.37 -7.01
N ILE A 15 -9.54 0.65 -7.91
CA ILE A 15 -9.44 0.22 -9.31
C ILE A 15 -8.24 0.87 -9.99
N LEU A 16 -8.02 2.20 -9.82
CA LEU A 16 -6.88 2.89 -10.41
C LEU A 16 -5.54 2.34 -9.90
N SER A 17 -5.45 2.00 -8.61
CA SER A 17 -4.27 1.38 -8.02
C SER A 17 -4.03 0.00 -8.63
N LEU A 18 -5.05 -0.84 -8.69
CA LEU A 18 -4.99 -2.19 -9.25
C LEU A 18 -4.64 -2.18 -10.74
N VAL A 19 -5.32 -1.37 -11.55
CA VAL A 19 -5.08 -1.30 -13.00
C VAL A 19 -3.75 -0.64 -13.31
N GLY A 20 -3.33 0.32 -12.49
CA GLY A 20 -2.06 1.04 -12.67
C GLY A 20 -0.85 0.10 -12.71
N MET A 21 -0.86 -1.02 -11.97
CA MET A 21 0.26 -1.98 -12.00
C MET A 21 0.45 -2.69 -13.36
N PHE A 22 -0.58 -2.72 -14.21
CA PHE A 22 -0.52 -3.36 -15.53
C PHE A 22 -0.16 -2.40 -16.67
N ILE A 23 -0.14 -1.09 -16.42
CA ILE A 23 0.13 -0.08 -17.46
C ILE A 23 1.57 0.41 -17.31
N PRO A 24 2.49 0.07 -18.26
CA PRO A 24 3.86 0.57 -18.22
C PRO A 24 3.90 2.11 -18.27
N TYR A 25 4.88 2.71 -17.62
CA TYR A 25 5.18 4.14 -17.59
C TYR A 25 4.09 5.05 -16.99
N VAL A 26 2.84 4.94 -17.45
CA VAL A 26 1.71 5.78 -16.98
C VAL A 26 1.07 5.22 -15.71
N GLY A 27 1.18 3.92 -15.50
CA GLY A 27 0.51 3.23 -14.41
C GLY A 27 0.93 3.70 -13.02
N ILE A 28 2.17 4.16 -12.85
CA ILE A 28 2.63 4.72 -11.57
C ILE A 28 1.83 5.99 -11.19
N PHE A 29 1.48 6.83 -12.16
CA PHE A 29 0.66 8.02 -11.91
C PHE A 29 -0.78 7.63 -11.60
N ALA A 30 -1.32 6.62 -12.29
CA ALA A 30 -2.66 6.08 -12.00
C ALA A 30 -2.71 5.46 -10.59
N ALA A 31 -1.70 4.68 -10.21
CA ALA A 31 -1.60 4.09 -8.87
C ALA A 31 -1.49 5.17 -7.78
N LEU A 32 -0.66 6.21 -7.98
CA LEU A 32 -0.56 7.33 -7.05
C LEU A 32 -1.88 8.10 -6.92
N ALA A 33 -2.56 8.39 -8.04
CA ALA A 33 -3.86 9.02 -8.03
C ALA A 33 -4.89 8.14 -7.30
N GLY A 34 -4.86 6.83 -7.54
CA GLY A 34 -5.69 5.85 -6.84
C GLY A 34 -5.48 5.88 -5.34
N MET A 35 -4.22 5.86 -4.88
CA MET A 35 -3.89 5.94 -3.46
C MET A 35 -4.36 7.25 -2.81
N ILE A 36 -4.29 8.38 -3.52
CA ILE A 36 -4.80 9.67 -3.02
C ILE A 36 -6.33 9.62 -2.89
N LEU A 37 -7.04 9.06 -3.87
CA LEU A 37 -8.49 8.88 -3.79
C LEU A 37 -8.91 7.99 -2.61
N ILE A 38 -8.16 6.91 -2.36
CA ILE A 38 -8.38 6.06 -1.20
C ILE A 38 -8.15 6.85 0.10
N LEU A 39 -7.08 7.68 0.16
CA LEU A 39 -6.80 8.53 1.32
C LEU A 39 -7.97 9.48 1.62
N VAL A 40 -8.58 10.07 0.58
CA VAL A 40 -9.78 10.91 0.71
C VAL A 40 -10.97 10.09 1.22
N ALA A 41 -11.19 8.90 0.67
CA ALA A 41 -12.26 8.01 1.10
C ALA A 41 -12.12 7.61 2.58
N VAL A 42 -10.90 7.24 3.01
CA VAL A 42 -10.61 6.89 4.40
C VAL A 42 -10.83 8.09 5.32
N LYS A 43 -10.49 9.31 4.88
CA LYS A 43 -10.77 10.52 5.64
C LYS A 43 -12.28 10.73 5.85
N ILE A 44 -13.07 10.58 4.79
CA ILE A 44 -14.54 10.69 4.89
C ILE A 44 -15.08 9.65 5.88
N ILE A 45 -14.62 8.40 5.82
CA ILE A 45 -15.04 7.36 6.75
C ILE A 45 -14.64 7.70 8.20
N ALA A 46 -13.44 8.23 8.41
CA ALA A 46 -12.96 8.62 9.72
C ALA A 46 -13.78 9.77 10.33
N ASP A 47 -14.15 10.76 9.50
CA ASP A 47 -14.94 11.90 9.91
C ASP A 47 -16.38 11.45 10.27
N GLU A 48 -17.00 10.57 9.48
CA GLU A 48 -18.31 10.00 9.77
C GLU A 48 -18.32 9.08 11.00
N ALA A 49 -17.23 8.33 11.21
CA ALA A 49 -17.06 7.48 12.40
C ALA A 49 -16.66 8.27 13.66
N ASN A 50 -16.36 9.56 13.53
CA ASN A 50 -15.79 10.40 14.59
C ASN A 50 -14.55 9.78 15.25
N ASP A 51 -13.75 9.03 14.48
CA ASP A 51 -12.50 8.40 14.93
C ASP A 51 -11.34 8.78 14.03
N ARG A 52 -10.60 9.82 14.44
CA ARG A 52 -9.39 10.30 13.73
C ARG A 52 -8.30 9.24 13.58
N SER A 53 -8.28 8.22 14.43
CA SER A 53 -7.25 7.19 14.36
C SER A 53 -7.38 6.28 13.14
N VAL A 54 -8.56 6.18 12.52
CA VAL A 54 -8.78 5.51 11.22
C VAL A 54 -7.91 6.18 10.17
N TYR A 55 -8.06 7.49 10.01
CA TYR A 55 -7.29 8.29 9.05
C TYR A 55 -5.81 8.35 9.39
N SER A 56 -5.45 8.58 10.65
CA SER A 56 -4.05 8.66 11.09
C SER A 56 -3.28 7.38 10.79
N ASN A 57 -3.85 6.21 11.08
CA ASN A 57 -3.22 4.93 10.76
C ASN A 57 -3.04 4.76 9.25
N TYR A 58 -4.06 5.10 8.46
CA TYR A 58 -3.96 5.03 7.00
C TYR A 58 -2.89 6.00 6.46
N LEU A 59 -2.86 7.23 6.96
CA LEU A 59 -1.88 8.24 6.55
C LEU A 59 -0.44 7.80 6.84
N VAL A 60 -0.19 7.23 8.03
CA VAL A 60 1.13 6.65 8.37
C VAL A 60 1.49 5.53 7.41
N SER A 61 0.55 4.62 7.13
CA SER A 61 0.76 3.56 6.15
C SER A 61 1.09 4.14 4.76
N PHE A 62 0.33 5.12 4.31
CA PHE A 62 0.53 5.78 3.01
C PHE A 62 1.93 6.40 2.90
N VAL A 63 2.35 7.17 3.91
CA VAL A 63 3.68 7.81 3.92
C VAL A 63 4.80 6.76 3.92
N LEU A 64 4.69 5.71 4.75
CA LEU A 64 5.67 4.63 4.79
C LEU A 64 5.73 3.85 3.48
N ARG A 65 4.59 3.65 2.81
CA ARG A 65 4.54 2.99 1.50
C ARG A 65 5.25 3.83 0.44
N ILE A 66 5.00 5.14 0.39
CA ILE A 66 5.74 6.04 -0.51
C ILE A 66 7.22 6.02 -0.21
N LEU A 67 7.62 6.10 1.07
CA LEU A 67 9.03 6.05 1.47
C LEU A 67 9.70 4.74 1.00
N SER A 68 9.03 3.60 1.15
CA SER A 68 9.57 2.33 0.67
C SER A 68 9.76 2.32 -0.85
N VAL A 69 8.80 2.85 -1.62
CA VAL A 69 8.92 2.97 -3.08
C VAL A 69 10.09 3.88 -3.47
N VAL A 70 10.28 5.01 -2.80
CA VAL A 70 11.42 5.92 -3.04
C VAL A 70 12.75 5.19 -2.81
N ILE A 71 12.88 4.42 -1.73
CA ILE A 71 14.08 3.62 -1.46
C ILE A 71 14.33 2.61 -2.58
N ALA A 72 13.28 1.90 -3.02
CA ALA A 72 13.38 0.94 -4.11
C ALA A 72 13.83 1.60 -5.43
N VAL A 73 13.28 2.78 -5.75
CA VAL A 73 13.66 3.55 -6.96
C VAL A 73 15.12 4.01 -6.88
N ILE A 74 15.56 4.54 -5.74
CA ILE A 74 16.97 4.95 -5.55
C ILE A 74 17.91 3.75 -5.71
N ALA A 75 17.58 2.61 -5.11
CA ALA A 75 18.37 1.39 -5.25
C ALA A 75 18.45 0.92 -6.72
N PHE A 76 17.32 0.95 -7.43
CA PHE A 76 17.23 0.61 -8.84
C PHE A 76 18.11 1.54 -9.71
N ILE A 77 17.99 2.86 -9.55
CA ILE A 77 18.80 3.85 -10.28
C ILE A 77 20.29 3.66 -9.99
N SER A 78 20.66 3.37 -8.73
CA SER A 78 22.05 3.14 -8.34
C SER A 78 22.66 1.93 -9.06
N ILE A 79 21.90 0.84 -9.20
CA ILE A 79 22.35 -0.37 -9.90
C ILE A 79 22.54 -0.10 -11.40
N PHE A 80 21.52 0.49 -12.04
CA PHE A 80 21.58 0.78 -13.48
C PHE A 80 22.63 1.84 -13.80
N GLY A 81 22.72 2.90 -13.00
CA GLY A 81 23.73 3.95 -13.17
C GLY A 81 25.15 3.41 -13.06
N PHE A 82 25.42 2.52 -12.12
CA PHE A 82 26.71 1.87 -12.00
C PHE A 82 26.99 0.95 -13.19
N SER A 83 26.02 0.18 -13.65
CA SER A 83 26.19 -0.71 -14.81
C SER A 83 26.55 0.05 -16.06
N ILE A 84 25.87 1.19 -16.32
CA ILE A 84 26.19 2.06 -17.47
C ILE A 84 27.60 2.65 -17.33
N LEU A 85 27.97 3.13 -16.15
CA LEU A 85 29.26 3.75 -15.89
C LEU A 85 30.43 2.76 -16.04
N SER A 86 30.24 1.51 -15.63
CA SER A 86 31.24 0.44 -15.76
C SER A 86 31.50 0.07 -17.22
N VAL A 87 30.46 0.02 -18.05
CA VAL A 87 30.57 -0.25 -19.50
C VAL A 87 31.29 0.88 -20.23
N THR A 88 30.98 2.15 -19.89
CA THR A 88 31.55 3.31 -20.60
C THR A 88 33.01 3.60 -20.26
N ARG A 89 33.48 3.21 -19.07
CA ARG A 89 34.85 3.48 -18.58
C ARG A 89 35.86 2.39 -18.84
N GLY A 90 35.49 1.29 -19.46
CA GLY A 90 36.41 0.19 -19.81
C GLY A 90 37.13 -0.42 -18.60
N ALA A 91 36.42 -0.58 -17.51
CA ALA A 91 36.98 -0.76 -16.19
C ALA A 91 37.42 -2.20 -15.88
N LYS A 92 38.62 -2.58 -16.31
CA LYS A 92 39.24 -3.84 -15.85
C LYS A 92 39.64 -3.86 -14.34
N HIS A 93 39.66 -2.72 -13.67
CA HIS A 93 40.10 -2.61 -12.25
C HIS A 93 38.97 -2.27 -11.27
N ILE A 94 37.73 -1.95 -11.73
CA ILE A 94 36.58 -1.66 -10.86
C ILE A 94 35.82 -2.96 -10.51
N GLU A 95 36.14 -4.08 -11.15
CA GLU A 95 35.26 -5.26 -11.20
C GLU A 95 35.02 -5.94 -9.86
N GLU A 96 36.02 -6.18 -9.01
CA GLU A 96 35.74 -6.99 -7.82
C GLU A 96 35.19 -6.18 -6.63
N MET A 97 35.76 -5.03 -6.33
CA MET A 97 35.36 -4.24 -5.15
C MET A 97 34.06 -3.46 -5.40
N GLY A 98 33.84 -3.00 -6.66
CA GLY A 98 32.64 -2.31 -7.05
C GLY A 98 31.38 -3.21 -7.07
N ILE A 99 31.50 -4.42 -7.61
CA ILE A 99 30.39 -5.38 -7.68
C ILE A 99 30.01 -5.88 -6.27
N LYS A 100 31.00 -6.21 -5.42
CA LYS A 100 30.72 -6.61 -4.03
C LYS A 100 30.02 -5.50 -3.25
N GLY A 101 30.47 -4.25 -3.38
CA GLY A 101 29.84 -3.08 -2.75
C GLY A 101 28.40 -2.86 -3.20
N LEU A 102 28.13 -3.03 -4.52
CA LEU A 102 26.77 -2.94 -5.06
C LEU A 102 25.85 -4.03 -4.54
N ILE A 103 26.31 -5.28 -4.50
CA ILE A 103 25.52 -6.41 -3.99
C ILE A 103 25.16 -6.18 -2.52
N ILE A 104 26.14 -5.77 -1.71
CA ILE A 104 25.91 -5.47 -0.29
C ILE A 104 24.91 -4.31 -0.15
N GLY A 105 25.10 -3.22 -0.91
CA GLY A 105 24.19 -2.07 -0.90
C GLY A 105 22.78 -2.44 -1.32
N LEU A 106 22.63 -3.29 -2.34
CA LEU A 106 21.35 -3.80 -2.79
C LEU A 106 20.64 -4.63 -1.71
N VAL A 107 21.36 -5.56 -1.09
CA VAL A 107 20.79 -6.39 -0.01
C VAL A 107 20.31 -5.51 1.14
N ILE A 108 21.13 -4.54 1.56
CA ILE A 108 20.73 -3.60 2.62
C ILE A 108 19.48 -2.80 2.20
N ALA A 109 19.43 -2.26 0.98
CA ALA A 109 18.30 -1.51 0.49
C ALA A 109 17.01 -2.34 0.43
N VAL A 110 17.09 -3.60 -0.04
CA VAL A 110 15.96 -4.53 -0.07
C VAL A 110 15.46 -4.85 1.34
N VAL A 111 16.35 -5.07 2.29
CA VAL A 111 15.96 -5.34 3.69
C VAL A 111 15.30 -4.12 4.31
N ILE A 112 15.84 -2.91 4.12
CA ILE A 112 15.24 -1.67 4.63
C ILE A 112 13.87 -1.44 3.98
N PHE A 113 13.76 -1.57 2.66
CA PHE A 113 12.50 -1.50 1.92
C PHE A 113 11.48 -2.46 2.53
N TRP A 114 11.85 -3.73 2.69
CA TRP A 114 10.94 -4.75 3.19
C TRP A 114 10.45 -4.45 4.61
N ILE A 115 11.34 -4.05 5.52
CA ILE A 115 10.96 -3.69 6.90
C ILE A 115 9.98 -2.53 6.90
N ILE A 116 10.25 -1.45 6.16
CA ILE A 116 9.36 -0.28 6.10
C ILE A 116 8.01 -0.67 5.49
N TYR A 117 8.01 -1.51 4.46
CA TYR A 117 6.80 -1.98 3.81
C TYR A 117 5.93 -2.84 4.74
N VAL A 118 6.54 -3.73 5.54
CA VAL A 118 5.83 -4.52 6.56
C VAL A 118 5.23 -3.60 7.63
N ILE A 119 5.99 -2.61 8.13
CA ILE A 119 5.48 -1.64 9.09
C ILE A 119 4.29 -0.86 8.50
N SER A 120 4.39 -0.43 7.24
CA SER A 120 3.27 0.20 6.52
C SER A 120 2.03 -0.69 6.53
N ALA A 121 2.18 -1.98 6.22
CA ALA A 121 1.08 -2.93 6.19
C ALA A 121 0.42 -3.14 7.57
N VAL A 122 1.18 -3.06 8.67
CA VAL A 122 0.63 -3.10 10.04
C VAL A 122 -0.29 -1.90 10.28
N TYR A 123 0.12 -0.69 9.91
CA TYR A 123 -0.72 0.49 10.06
C TYR A 123 -1.95 0.46 9.14
N LEU A 124 -1.80 -0.03 7.90
CA LEU A 124 -2.92 -0.24 6.99
C LEU A 124 -3.96 -1.18 7.61
N ARG A 125 -3.52 -2.34 8.09
CA ARG A 125 -4.39 -3.30 8.77
C ARG A 125 -5.15 -2.67 9.93
N ARG A 126 -4.46 -1.90 10.79
CA ARG A 126 -5.11 -1.20 11.93
C ARG A 126 -6.20 -0.23 11.47
N SER A 127 -5.98 0.50 10.37
CA SER A 127 -6.98 1.37 9.77
C SER A 127 -8.17 0.56 9.26
N TYR A 128 -7.91 -0.50 8.51
CA TYR A 128 -8.95 -1.34 7.89
C TYR A 128 -9.76 -2.14 8.91
N GLU A 129 -9.17 -2.61 10.01
CA GLU A 129 -9.89 -3.22 11.11
C GLU A 129 -10.92 -2.25 11.73
N LYS A 130 -10.57 -0.97 11.86
CA LYS A 130 -11.49 0.06 12.36
C LYS A 130 -12.59 0.39 11.34
N ILE A 131 -12.23 0.54 10.05
CA ILE A 131 -13.22 0.73 8.99
C ILE A 131 -14.22 -0.41 9.01
N ALA A 132 -13.77 -1.67 9.05
CA ALA A 132 -14.64 -2.84 9.12
C ALA A 132 -15.57 -2.80 10.35
N LYS A 133 -15.05 -2.37 11.51
CA LYS A 133 -15.84 -2.24 12.73
C LYS A 133 -16.97 -1.21 12.58
N TYR A 134 -16.69 -0.04 12.03
CA TYR A 134 -17.67 1.05 11.91
C TYR A 134 -18.65 0.84 10.77
N THR A 135 -18.20 0.33 9.63
CA THR A 135 -19.03 0.14 8.44
C THR A 135 -19.74 -1.21 8.39
N LYS A 136 -19.37 -2.15 9.29
CA LYS A 136 -19.82 -3.57 9.29
C LYS A 136 -19.45 -4.31 8.01
N VAL A 137 -18.45 -3.85 7.26
CA VAL A 137 -17.93 -4.50 6.05
C VAL A 137 -16.65 -5.25 6.40
N ASP A 138 -16.77 -6.53 6.75
CA ASP A 138 -15.64 -7.36 7.19
C ASP A 138 -14.57 -7.59 6.11
N LEU A 139 -14.90 -7.33 4.85
CA LEU A 139 -13.94 -7.42 3.74
C LEU A 139 -12.72 -6.51 3.94
N PHE A 140 -12.87 -5.34 4.58
CA PHE A 140 -11.74 -4.47 4.91
C PHE A 140 -10.78 -5.16 5.88
N ARG A 141 -11.28 -5.89 6.88
CA ARG A 141 -10.44 -6.66 7.81
C ARG A 141 -9.65 -7.74 7.05
N THR A 142 -10.32 -8.45 6.14
CA THR A 142 -9.70 -9.47 5.29
C THR A 142 -8.63 -8.86 4.40
N ALA A 143 -8.93 -7.76 3.69
CA ALA A 143 -7.95 -7.05 2.87
C ALA A 143 -6.73 -6.61 3.68
N GLY A 144 -6.93 -5.97 4.84
CA GLY A 144 -5.85 -5.53 5.72
C GLY A 144 -4.98 -6.68 6.23
N MET A 145 -5.57 -7.85 6.54
CA MET A 145 -4.81 -9.04 6.94
C MET A 145 -4.00 -9.60 5.77
N LEU A 146 -4.57 -9.68 4.58
CA LEU A 146 -3.88 -10.15 3.38
C LEU A 146 -2.73 -9.21 2.98
N TYR A 147 -2.90 -7.89 3.08
CA TYR A 147 -1.80 -6.94 2.89
C TYR A 147 -0.65 -7.19 3.85
N LEU A 148 -0.94 -7.47 5.13
CA LEU A 148 0.11 -7.76 6.11
C LEU A 148 0.82 -9.08 5.82
N ILE A 149 0.08 -10.15 5.53
CA ILE A 149 0.67 -11.46 5.19
C ILE A 149 1.48 -11.33 3.89
N GLY A 150 0.93 -10.66 2.89
CA GLY A 150 1.60 -10.42 1.61
C GLY A 150 2.88 -9.61 1.77
N ALA A 151 2.87 -8.56 2.60
CA ALA A 151 4.06 -7.76 2.91
C ALA A 151 5.13 -8.60 3.62
N ALA A 152 4.75 -9.40 4.60
CA ALA A 152 5.67 -10.26 5.32
C ALA A 152 6.32 -11.33 4.43
N THR A 153 5.56 -11.87 3.47
CA THR A 153 6.02 -12.92 2.55
C THR A 153 6.53 -12.40 1.21
N LEU A 154 6.60 -11.08 1.04
CA LEU A 154 7.05 -10.44 -0.22
C LEU A 154 8.47 -10.85 -0.60
N ILE A 155 9.33 -11.09 0.38
CA ILE A 155 10.72 -11.50 0.17
C ILE A 155 10.86 -12.84 -0.60
N ILE A 156 9.85 -13.70 -0.54
CA ILE A 156 9.80 -14.98 -1.25
C ILE A 156 8.87 -14.95 -2.47
N VAL A 157 8.56 -13.76 -2.98
CA VAL A 157 7.71 -13.50 -4.18
C VAL A 157 6.23 -13.90 -4.01
N VAL A 158 5.92 -14.94 -3.23
CA VAL A 158 4.52 -15.37 -2.95
C VAL A 158 3.70 -14.21 -2.39
N GLY A 159 4.33 -13.30 -1.63
CA GLY A 159 3.69 -12.10 -1.11
C GLY A 159 3.08 -11.20 -2.17
N ALA A 160 3.66 -11.11 -3.36
CA ALA A 160 3.11 -10.31 -4.45
C ALA A 160 1.73 -10.81 -4.91
N ILE A 161 1.55 -12.12 -4.99
CA ILE A 161 0.26 -12.74 -5.34
C ILE A 161 -0.77 -12.45 -4.25
N ILE A 162 -0.36 -12.54 -2.97
CA ILE A 162 -1.25 -12.28 -1.83
C ILE A 162 -1.66 -10.79 -1.82
N ILE A 163 -0.74 -9.86 -2.09
CA ILE A 163 -1.02 -8.42 -2.20
C ILE A 163 -2.00 -8.16 -3.34
N PHE A 164 -1.80 -8.79 -4.49
CA PHE A 164 -2.72 -8.68 -5.62
C PHE A 164 -4.15 -9.12 -5.27
N VAL A 165 -4.30 -10.23 -4.55
CA VAL A 165 -5.60 -10.67 -4.04
C VAL A 165 -6.17 -9.66 -3.03
N ALA A 166 -5.32 -9.09 -2.16
CA ALA A 166 -5.73 -8.07 -1.20
C ALA A 166 -6.29 -6.82 -1.90
N GLU A 167 -5.67 -6.38 -3.00
CA GLU A 167 -6.15 -5.24 -3.80
C GLU A 167 -7.51 -5.51 -4.43
N ILE A 168 -7.74 -6.72 -4.95
CA ILE A 168 -9.06 -7.10 -5.46
C ILE A 168 -10.12 -7.05 -4.35
N ILE A 169 -9.81 -7.59 -3.17
CA ILE A 169 -10.73 -7.55 -2.03
C ILE A 169 -10.94 -6.11 -1.56
N GLU A 170 -9.93 -5.26 -1.61
CA GLU A 170 -10.06 -3.83 -1.31
C GLU A 170 -11.05 -3.13 -2.23
N VAL A 171 -10.98 -3.38 -3.55
CA VAL A 171 -11.97 -2.87 -4.51
C VAL A 171 -13.38 -3.29 -4.10
N VAL A 172 -13.59 -4.58 -3.84
CA VAL A 172 -14.90 -5.10 -3.43
C VAL A 172 -15.35 -4.49 -2.10
N SER A 173 -14.43 -4.29 -1.16
CA SER A 173 -14.70 -3.69 0.15
C SER A 173 -15.29 -2.29 0.02
N TYR A 174 -14.68 -1.44 -0.83
CA TYR A 174 -15.20 -0.07 -1.04
C TYR A 174 -16.58 -0.07 -1.71
N PHE A 175 -16.80 -0.92 -2.69
CA PHE A 175 -18.12 -1.02 -3.33
C PHE A 175 -19.20 -1.66 -2.43
N SER A 176 -18.78 -2.35 -1.37
CA SER A 176 -19.68 -2.93 -0.37
C SER A 176 -20.06 -1.95 0.76
N LEU A 177 -19.50 -0.72 0.74
CA LEU A 177 -19.83 0.28 1.76
C LEU A 177 -21.33 0.62 1.74
N PRO A 178 -21.99 0.72 2.92
CA PRO A 178 -23.34 1.20 3.02
C PRO A 178 -23.42 2.70 2.71
N ASP A 179 -24.60 3.21 2.36
CA ASP A 179 -24.78 4.64 2.05
C ASP A 179 -24.71 5.55 3.29
N SER A 180 -24.91 4.97 4.48
CA SER A 180 -24.80 5.64 5.79
C SER A 180 -24.19 4.71 6.82
N MET A 181 -23.59 5.30 7.88
CA MET A 181 -23.08 4.48 8.99
C MET A 181 -24.21 3.64 9.60
N PRO A 182 -23.99 2.33 9.80
CA PRO A 182 -24.92 1.51 10.54
C PRO A 182 -25.11 2.10 11.93
N ARG A 183 -26.35 2.35 12.34
CA ARG A 183 -26.65 2.73 13.73
C ARG A 183 -26.28 1.56 14.63
N GLU A 184 -25.55 1.82 15.70
CA GLU A 184 -25.53 0.84 16.81
C GLU A 184 -26.97 0.72 17.26
N GLU A 185 -27.58 -0.44 16.99
CA GLU A 185 -28.81 -0.80 17.69
C GLU A 185 -28.48 -0.72 19.17
N ALA A 186 -29.03 0.29 19.83
CA ALA A 186 -29.01 0.34 21.27
C ALA A 186 -29.57 -1.01 21.71
N THR A 187 -28.67 -1.87 22.20
CA THR A 187 -29.06 -3.14 22.79
C THR A 187 -30.04 -2.77 23.88
N ALA A 188 -31.33 -2.94 23.59
CA ALA A 188 -32.38 -2.77 24.57
C ALA A 188 -32.01 -3.71 25.70
N GLN A 189 -31.51 -3.13 26.79
CA GLN A 189 -31.42 -3.80 28.06
C GLN A 189 -32.87 -4.10 28.45
N ILE A 190 -33.24 -5.35 28.31
CA ILE A 190 -34.36 -5.94 29.07
C ILE A 190 -33.78 -6.72 30.22
#